data_3f1d38a70941265d4957575768c9c3c9
#
_entry.id   3f1d38a70941265d4957575768c9c3c9
#
_cell.length_a   1.000
_cell.length_b   1.000
_cell.length_c   1.000
_cell.angle_alpha   90.00
_cell.angle_beta   90.00
_cell.angle_gamma   90.00
#
_symmetry.space_group_name_H-M   'P 1'
#
loop_
_entity.id
_entity.type
_entity.pdbx_description
1 polymer ?
#
loop_
_entity_poly.entity_id
_entity_poly.type
_entity_poly.pdbx_seq_one_letter_code
_entity_poly.pdbx_strand_id
1 'polypeptide(L)'
;MKGALYAACGTLFTFLMTSLGAALVFCFRGGVGERAQRACLGFAAGVMSAASVFSLLCPAAEQAAQLGGIPWLTVTVGFALGAASIGLLDALTLRLRAMRRGTLAEASRRRTLLFAAVTLHNIPEGMAVGLAFALAARDGGLSLAAASALALGIGVQNLPEGAAISLPLRQSGMSRVRSFALGVLSGAVEPVFGVLVVLAVSAVRAMMPLLMAFAAGAMMLVVFTEMIPEAARERTGVLCAMAGYVLMMALDLALG
;
A
#
# COMPACT_ATOMS: atom_id res chain seq x y z
N MET A 1 -16.07 -22.63 -5.03
CA MET A 1 -16.16 -22.34 -3.58
C MET A 1 -14.78 -22.34 -2.89
N LYS A 2 -13.91 -23.36 -3.08
CA LYS A 2 -12.58 -23.39 -2.41
C LYS A 2 -11.71 -22.16 -2.70
N GLY A 3 -11.64 -21.70 -3.97
CA GLY A 3 -10.84 -20.51 -4.34
C GLY A 3 -11.29 -19.22 -3.64
N ALA A 4 -12.60 -19.00 -3.50
CA ALA A 4 -13.12 -17.83 -2.80
C ALA A 4 -12.83 -17.89 -1.29
N LEU A 5 -12.88 -19.06 -0.68
CA LEU A 5 -12.53 -19.25 0.72
C LEU A 5 -11.03 -18.98 0.96
N TYR A 6 -10.17 -19.52 0.11
CA TYR A 6 -8.72 -19.28 0.21
C TYR A 6 -8.36 -17.82 0.00
N ALA A 7 -8.97 -17.15 -1.01
CA ALA A 7 -8.81 -15.73 -1.23
C ALA A 7 -9.27 -14.89 -0.03
N ALA A 8 -10.43 -15.22 0.54
CA ALA A 8 -10.94 -14.54 1.74
C ALA A 8 -9.99 -14.71 2.94
N CYS A 9 -9.48 -15.92 3.19
CA CYS A 9 -8.54 -16.16 4.29
C CYS A 9 -7.22 -15.40 4.09
N GLY A 10 -6.64 -15.43 2.88
CA GLY A 10 -5.40 -14.76 2.58
C GLY A 10 -5.51 -13.24 2.70
N THR A 11 -6.56 -12.66 2.13
CA THR A 11 -6.79 -11.20 2.19
C THR A 11 -7.29 -10.72 3.56
N LEU A 12 -7.96 -11.56 4.33
CA LEU A 12 -8.27 -11.26 5.72
C LEU A 12 -6.99 -11.21 6.57
N PHE A 13 -6.03 -12.08 6.31
CA PHE A 13 -4.73 -12.05 6.98
C PHE A 13 -3.99 -10.73 6.69
N THR A 14 -3.88 -10.31 5.42
CA THR A 14 -3.21 -9.06 5.06
C THR A 14 -3.91 -7.84 5.66
N PHE A 15 -5.23 -7.79 5.62
CA PHE A 15 -6.05 -6.78 6.30
C PHE A 15 -5.84 -6.72 7.82
N LEU A 16 -5.72 -7.89 8.48
CA LEU A 16 -5.44 -7.94 9.92
C LEU A 16 -4.05 -7.38 10.24
N MET A 17 -3.06 -7.57 9.39
CA MET A 17 -1.73 -7.00 9.53
C MET A 17 -1.76 -5.46 9.39
N THR A 18 -2.48 -4.91 8.40
CA THR A 18 -2.75 -3.45 8.31
C THR A 18 -3.44 -2.93 9.57
N SER A 19 -4.45 -3.66 10.06
CA SER A 19 -5.19 -3.28 11.27
C SER A 19 -4.31 -3.31 12.51
N LEU A 20 -3.43 -4.30 12.62
CA LEU A 20 -2.45 -4.40 13.72
C LEU A 20 -1.44 -3.25 13.67
N GLY A 21 -0.96 -2.90 12.48
CA GLY A 21 -0.14 -1.71 12.28
C GLY A 21 -0.84 -0.43 12.70
N ALA A 22 -2.09 -0.26 12.29
CA ALA A 22 -2.90 0.89 12.71
C ALA A 22 -3.12 0.95 14.22
N ALA A 23 -3.19 -0.20 14.90
CA ALA A 23 -3.36 -0.28 16.34
C ALA A 23 -2.14 0.23 17.14
N LEU A 24 -0.97 0.36 16.52
CA LEU A 24 0.21 0.95 17.17
C LEU A 24 -0.06 2.37 17.70
N VAL A 25 -1.06 3.08 17.14
CA VAL A 25 -1.48 4.39 17.67
C VAL A 25 -1.91 4.36 19.14
N PHE A 26 -2.34 3.22 19.66
CA PHE A 26 -2.71 3.07 21.08
C PHE A 26 -1.52 2.91 22.01
N CYS A 27 -0.37 2.45 21.52
CA CYS A 27 0.86 2.31 22.29
C CYS A 27 1.46 3.67 22.70
N PHE A 28 1.17 4.72 21.97
CA PHE A 28 1.72 6.07 22.21
C PHE A 28 0.74 6.93 23.03
N ARG A 29 0.81 6.84 24.35
CA ARG A 29 -0.12 7.53 25.28
C ARG A 29 0.06 9.05 25.35
N GLY A 30 1.27 9.59 25.20
CA GLY A 30 1.61 11.01 25.36
C GLY A 30 1.80 11.81 24.07
N GLY A 31 1.51 11.21 22.90
CA GLY A 31 1.95 11.70 21.61
C GLY A 31 3.34 11.12 21.26
N VAL A 32 3.59 10.89 19.98
CA VAL A 32 4.92 10.46 19.50
C VAL A 32 5.77 11.71 19.40
N GLY A 33 6.92 11.75 20.08
CA GLY A 33 7.88 12.85 19.91
C GLY A 33 8.27 12.99 18.43
N GLU A 34 8.53 14.22 17.96
CA GLU A 34 8.80 14.51 16.55
C GLU A 34 9.89 13.61 15.94
N ARG A 35 10.94 13.34 16.71
CA ARG A 35 12.04 12.45 16.25
C ARG A 35 11.57 11.01 16.03
N ALA A 36 10.81 10.45 16.96
CA ALA A 36 10.28 9.09 16.81
C ALA A 36 9.27 9.01 15.68
N GLN A 37 8.49 10.06 15.48
CA GLN A 37 7.56 10.18 14.34
C GLN A 37 8.29 10.14 13.01
N ARG A 38 9.31 10.99 12.84
CA ARG A 38 10.11 11.06 11.61
C ARG A 38 10.83 9.74 11.36
N ALA A 39 11.28 9.06 12.42
CA ALA A 39 11.83 7.72 12.33
C ALA A 39 10.81 6.69 11.81
N CYS A 40 9.60 6.66 12.38
CA CYS A 40 8.53 5.76 11.93
C CYS A 40 8.08 6.08 10.49
N LEU A 41 7.92 7.38 10.17
CA LEU A 41 7.54 7.81 8.83
C LEU A 41 8.62 7.46 7.80
N GLY A 42 9.89 7.66 8.15
CA GLY A 42 11.02 7.25 7.31
C GLY A 42 11.03 5.75 7.09
N PHE A 43 10.90 4.95 8.15
CA PHE A 43 10.87 3.49 8.05
C PHE A 43 9.74 3.04 7.12
N ALA A 44 8.53 3.54 7.30
CA ALA A 44 7.40 3.24 6.44
C ALA A 44 7.64 3.67 4.97
N ALA A 45 8.20 4.88 4.76
CA ALA A 45 8.55 5.35 3.40
C ALA A 45 9.57 4.42 2.72
N GLY A 46 10.55 3.92 3.46
CA GLY A 46 11.52 2.95 2.97
C GLY A 46 10.89 1.62 2.59
N VAL A 47 10.05 1.05 3.48
CA VAL A 47 9.29 -0.18 3.21
C VAL A 47 8.42 -0.02 1.97
N MET A 48 7.63 1.05 1.89
CA MET A 48 6.74 1.31 0.76
C MET A 48 7.51 1.52 -0.56
N SER A 49 8.69 2.17 -0.52
CA SER A 49 9.54 2.33 -1.70
C SER A 49 10.07 1.00 -2.22
N ALA A 50 10.56 0.13 -1.34
CA ALA A 50 11.04 -1.20 -1.71
C ALA A 50 9.90 -2.08 -2.23
N ALA A 51 8.76 -2.12 -1.54
CA ALA A 51 7.57 -2.84 -1.96
C ALA A 51 7.07 -2.39 -3.34
N SER A 52 7.07 -1.08 -3.62
CA SER A 52 6.70 -0.57 -4.95
C SER A 52 7.58 -1.15 -6.05
N VAL A 53 8.87 -1.35 -5.81
CA VAL A 53 9.80 -1.89 -6.80
C VAL A 53 9.71 -3.42 -6.86
N PHE A 54 9.95 -4.08 -5.74
CA PHE A 54 10.15 -5.53 -5.70
C PHE A 54 8.83 -6.31 -5.69
N SER A 55 7.82 -5.86 -4.94
CA SER A 55 6.54 -6.57 -4.85
C SER A 55 5.55 -6.17 -5.96
N LEU A 56 5.71 -5.00 -6.61
CA LEU A 56 4.75 -4.53 -7.62
C LEU A 56 5.38 -4.37 -9.01
N LEU A 57 6.41 -3.54 -9.20
CA LEU A 57 6.93 -3.23 -10.54
C LEU A 57 7.65 -4.42 -11.17
N CYS A 58 8.49 -5.13 -10.41
CA CYS A 58 9.19 -6.31 -10.93
C CYS A 58 8.21 -7.42 -11.34
N PRO A 59 7.28 -7.87 -10.47
CA PRO A 59 6.29 -8.85 -10.84
C PRO A 59 5.34 -8.39 -11.95
N ALA A 60 5.00 -7.09 -12.02
CA ALA A 60 4.21 -6.53 -13.12
C ALA A 60 4.91 -6.68 -14.47
N ALA A 61 6.23 -6.41 -14.52
CA ALA A 61 7.02 -6.57 -15.73
C ALA A 61 7.10 -8.05 -16.17
N GLU A 62 7.34 -8.96 -15.24
CA GLU A 62 7.38 -10.39 -15.50
C GLU A 62 6.04 -10.93 -16.02
N GLN A 63 4.93 -10.56 -15.34
CA GLN A 63 3.60 -10.96 -15.77
C GLN A 63 3.23 -10.36 -17.14
N ALA A 64 3.62 -9.12 -17.44
CA ALA A 64 3.40 -8.51 -18.74
C ALA A 64 4.12 -9.29 -19.85
N ALA A 65 5.35 -9.74 -19.60
CA ALA A 65 6.10 -10.60 -20.54
C ALA A 65 5.41 -11.96 -20.74
N GLN A 66 4.98 -12.61 -19.65
CA GLN A 66 4.27 -13.89 -19.70
C GLN A 66 2.93 -13.82 -20.47
N LEU A 67 2.29 -12.67 -20.47
CA LEU A 67 1.06 -12.42 -21.20
C LEU A 67 1.29 -12.00 -22.66
N GLY A 68 2.56 -11.97 -23.13
CA GLY A 68 2.91 -11.55 -24.50
C GLY A 68 2.82 -10.04 -24.74
N GLY A 69 2.74 -9.24 -23.66
CA GLY A 69 2.74 -7.79 -23.72
C GLY A 69 4.16 -7.20 -23.83
N ILE A 70 4.24 -5.87 -23.85
CA ILE A 70 5.51 -5.11 -23.84
C ILE A 70 5.77 -4.66 -22.39
N PRO A 71 6.67 -5.33 -21.60
CA PRO A 71 6.81 -5.12 -20.18
C PRO A 71 7.10 -3.66 -19.80
N TRP A 72 8.13 -3.07 -20.43
CA TRP A 72 8.52 -1.70 -20.13
C TRP A 72 7.39 -0.68 -20.40
N LEU A 73 6.61 -0.88 -21.46
CA LEU A 73 5.50 0.02 -21.80
C LEU A 73 4.36 -0.12 -20.81
N THR A 74 3.95 -1.36 -20.49
CA THR A 74 2.88 -1.65 -19.53
C THR A 74 3.20 -1.06 -18.15
N VAL A 75 4.42 -1.30 -17.67
CA VAL A 75 4.86 -0.81 -16.36
C VAL A 75 4.98 0.71 -16.34
N THR A 76 5.60 1.31 -17.37
CA THR A 76 5.75 2.78 -17.42
C THR A 76 4.41 3.49 -17.51
N VAL A 77 3.50 3.01 -18.36
CA VAL A 77 2.15 3.60 -18.50
C VAL A 77 1.35 3.43 -17.21
N GLY A 78 1.33 2.23 -16.62
CA GLY A 78 0.65 1.98 -15.36
C GLY A 78 1.16 2.90 -14.26
N PHE A 79 2.47 2.96 -14.06
CA PHE A 79 3.11 3.81 -13.06
C PHE A 79 2.78 5.30 -13.26
N ALA A 80 2.90 5.80 -14.50
CA ALA A 80 2.58 7.18 -14.81
C ALA A 80 1.12 7.53 -14.55
N LEU A 81 0.19 6.63 -14.92
CA LEU A 81 -1.25 6.80 -14.63
C LEU A 81 -1.53 6.78 -13.12
N GLY A 82 -0.88 5.90 -12.37
CA GLY A 82 -1.01 5.86 -10.91
C GLY A 82 -0.53 7.15 -10.25
N ALA A 83 0.66 7.61 -10.58
CA ALA A 83 1.19 8.87 -10.10
C ALA A 83 0.28 10.05 -10.50
N ALA A 84 -0.15 10.11 -11.77
CA ALA A 84 -1.04 11.16 -12.26
C ALA A 84 -2.39 11.17 -11.52
N SER A 85 -2.94 10.00 -11.14
CA SER A 85 -4.21 9.89 -10.42
C SER A 85 -4.16 10.58 -9.06
N ILE A 86 -3.08 10.37 -8.30
CA ILE A 86 -2.86 11.03 -7.00
C ILE A 86 -2.55 12.51 -7.19
N GLY A 87 -1.72 12.87 -8.19
CA GLY A 87 -1.45 14.27 -8.53
C GLY A 87 -2.72 15.04 -8.92
N LEU A 88 -3.63 14.42 -9.68
CA LEU A 88 -4.92 15.00 -10.02
C LEU A 88 -5.84 15.12 -8.79
N LEU A 89 -5.87 14.11 -7.93
CA LEU A 89 -6.60 14.15 -6.67
C LEU A 89 -6.09 15.29 -5.77
N ASP A 90 -4.77 15.49 -5.71
CA ASP A 90 -4.16 16.60 -5.00
C ASP A 90 -4.59 17.95 -5.58
N ALA A 91 -4.45 18.14 -6.89
CA ALA A 91 -4.87 19.37 -7.57
C ALA A 91 -6.35 19.66 -7.38
N LEU A 92 -7.22 18.62 -7.43
CA LEU A 92 -8.65 18.75 -7.20
C LEU A 92 -8.95 19.16 -5.75
N THR A 93 -8.29 18.52 -4.77
CA THR A 93 -8.45 18.88 -3.36
C THR A 93 -7.99 20.31 -3.07
N LEU A 94 -6.94 20.79 -3.72
CA LEU A 94 -6.48 22.18 -3.63
C LEU A 94 -7.53 23.14 -4.21
N ARG A 95 -8.07 22.86 -5.39
CA ARG A 95 -9.13 23.69 -6.00
C ARG A 95 -10.39 23.78 -5.16
N LEU A 96 -10.90 22.64 -4.67
CA LEU A 96 -12.11 22.60 -3.84
C LEU A 96 -11.92 23.36 -2.51
N ARG A 97 -10.69 23.48 -2.01
CA ARG A 97 -10.36 24.16 -0.76
C ARG A 97 -10.01 25.64 -0.93
N ALA A 98 -9.46 26.03 -2.07
CA ALA A 98 -9.34 27.46 -2.42
C ALA A 98 -10.71 28.15 -2.38
N MET A 99 -11.79 27.40 -2.61
CA MET A 99 -13.18 27.85 -2.46
C MET A 99 -13.67 27.90 -0.99
N ARG A 100 -12.99 27.22 -0.06
CA ARG A 100 -13.30 27.19 1.39
C ARG A 100 -12.13 27.82 2.15
N ARG A 101 -12.19 29.13 2.43
CA ARG A 101 -11.19 29.89 3.18
C ARG A 101 -10.96 29.31 4.58
N GLY A 102 -9.70 28.85 4.89
CA GLY A 102 -9.29 28.47 6.26
C GLY A 102 -7.94 27.76 6.33
N THR A 103 -7.16 28.06 7.36
CA THR A 103 -5.84 27.49 7.67
C THR A 103 -5.85 26.00 8.06
N LEU A 104 -7.01 25.44 8.40
CA LEU A 104 -7.22 24.00 8.64
C LEU A 104 -7.14 23.16 7.35
N ALA A 105 -6.99 23.81 6.19
CA ALA A 105 -7.04 23.18 4.89
C ALA A 105 -5.84 22.25 4.61
N GLU A 106 -4.60 22.64 4.99
CA GLU A 106 -3.39 21.91 4.64
C GLU A 106 -3.26 20.55 5.36
N ALA A 107 -3.42 20.55 6.70
CA ALA A 107 -3.39 19.30 7.47
C ALA A 107 -4.50 18.32 7.06
N SER A 108 -5.67 18.84 6.66
CA SER A 108 -6.76 18.01 6.13
C SER A 108 -6.45 17.48 4.72
N ARG A 109 -5.74 18.24 3.86
CA ARG A 109 -5.30 17.81 2.54
C ARG A 109 -4.33 16.63 2.64
N ARG A 110 -3.26 16.78 3.41
CA ARG A 110 -2.27 15.71 3.64
C ARG A 110 -2.93 14.42 4.12
N ARG A 111 -3.87 14.53 5.08
CA ARG A 111 -4.63 13.37 5.58
C ARG A 111 -5.43 12.68 4.49
N THR A 112 -6.15 13.45 3.66
CA THR A 112 -6.96 12.90 2.58
C THR A 112 -6.10 12.22 1.53
N LEU A 113 -4.98 12.84 1.14
CA LEU A 113 -4.07 12.28 0.13
C LEU A 113 -3.41 11.00 0.64
N LEU A 114 -2.89 11.01 1.86
CA LEU A 114 -2.29 9.83 2.46
C LEU A 114 -3.31 8.67 2.53
N PHE A 115 -4.51 8.95 3.06
CA PHE A 115 -5.57 7.94 3.14
C PHE A 115 -5.98 7.41 1.76
N ALA A 116 -6.19 8.28 0.79
CA ALA A 116 -6.59 7.89 -0.56
C ALA A 116 -5.50 7.07 -1.26
N ALA A 117 -4.24 7.50 -1.17
CA ALA A 117 -3.13 6.80 -1.83
C ALA A 117 -2.96 5.39 -1.27
N VAL A 118 -2.96 5.22 0.06
CA VAL A 118 -2.83 3.91 0.68
C VAL A 118 -4.06 3.04 0.40
N THR A 119 -5.27 3.60 0.44
CA THR A 119 -6.47 2.84 0.07
C THR A 119 -6.43 2.37 -1.39
N LEU A 120 -5.97 3.22 -2.32
CA LEU A 120 -5.82 2.85 -3.73
C LEU A 120 -4.73 1.79 -3.94
N HIS A 121 -3.66 1.82 -3.14
CA HIS A 121 -2.62 0.82 -3.17
C HIS A 121 -3.10 -0.55 -2.66
N ASN A 122 -3.86 -0.59 -1.57
CA ASN A 122 -4.37 -1.82 -0.98
C ASN A 122 -5.36 -2.58 -1.89
N ILE A 123 -5.99 -1.90 -2.88
CA ILE A 123 -6.87 -2.56 -3.84
C ILE A 123 -6.11 -3.58 -4.69
N PRO A 124 -5.05 -3.23 -5.45
CA PRO A 124 -4.25 -4.20 -6.21
C PRO A 124 -3.57 -5.25 -5.35
N GLU A 125 -3.16 -4.93 -4.12
CA GLU A 125 -2.59 -5.93 -3.20
C GLU A 125 -3.62 -7.00 -2.82
N GLY A 126 -4.82 -6.58 -2.40
CA GLY A 126 -5.91 -7.52 -2.14
C GLY A 126 -6.27 -8.34 -3.37
N MET A 127 -6.27 -7.71 -4.57
CA MET A 127 -6.49 -8.43 -5.84
C MET A 127 -5.37 -9.41 -6.14
N ALA A 128 -4.10 -9.09 -5.88
CA ALA A 128 -2.95 -9.96 -6.11
C ALA A 128 -3.03 -11.21 -5.22
N VAL A 129 -3.26 -11.03 -3.92
CA VAL A 129 -3.46 -12.13 -2.97
C VAL A 129 -4.67 -12.98 -3.36
N GLY A 130 -5.81 -12.34 -3.63
CA GLY A 130 -7.03 -13.03 -4.03
C GLY A 130 -6.86 -13.84 -5.32
N LEU A 131 -6.18 -13.26 -6.33
CA LEU A 131 -5.86 -13.93 -7.60
C LEU A 131 -4.93 -15.13 -7.38
N ALA A 132 -3.87 -14.98 -6.57
CA ALA A 132 -2.93 -16.04 -6.28
C ALA A 132 -3.63 -17.26 -5.64
N PHE A 133 -4.48 -17.04 -4.64
CA PHE A 133 -5.26 -18.11 -4.01
C PHE A 133 -6.34 -18.68 -4.92
N ALA A 134 -6.95 -17.87 -5.80
CA ALA A 134 -7.91 -18.36 -6.79
C ALA A 134 -7.23 -19.26 -7.82
N LEU A 135 -6.00 -18.95 -8.23
CA LEU A 135 -5.20 -19.79 -9.11
C LEU A 135 -4.69 -21.04 -8.41
N ALA A 136 -4.30 -20.96 -7.13
CA ALA A 136 -3.88 -22.11 -6.32
C ALA A 136 -5.00 -23.13 -6.08
N ALA A 137 -6.25 -22.71 -6.19
CA ALA A 137 -7.40 -23.60 -6.08
C ALA A 137 -7.75 -24.33 -7.40
N ARG A 138 -7.01 -24.11 -8.49
CA ARG A 138 -7.22 -24.73 -9.82
C ARG A 138 -6.13 -25.75 -10.09
N ASP A 139 -6.50 -26.87 -10.75
CA ASP A 139 -5.54 -27.87 -11.18
C ASP A 139 -4.54 -27.27 -12.19
N GLY A 140 -3.26 -27.52 -11.96
CA GLY A 140 -2.17 -26.94 -12.79
C GLY A 140 -1.94 -25.44 -12.61
N GLY A 141 -2.53 -24.80 -11.58
CA GLY A 141 -2.32 -23.40 -11.22
C GLY A 141 -1.09 -23.17 -10.33
N LEU A 142 -1.08 -22.02 -9.67
CA LEU A 142 -0.04 -21.68 -8.68
C LEU A 142 -0.09 -22.65 -7.48
N SER A 143 1.06 -22.95 -6.87
CA SER A 143 1.05 -23.76 -5.64
C SER A 143 0.44 -22.99 -4.47
N LEU A 144 -0.19 -23.70 -3.54
CA LEU A 144 -0.71 -23.07 -2.32
C LEU A 144 0.41 -22.45 -1.49
N ALA A 145 1.60 -23.06 -1.51
CA ALA A 145 2.79 -22.53 -0.84
C ALA A 145 3.21 -21.16 -1.42
N ALA A 146 3.24 -21.01 -2.76
CA ALA A 146 3.57 -19.76 -3.39
C ALA A 146 2.51 -18.67 -3.12
N ALA A 147 1.22 -19.01 -3.15
CA ALA A 147 0.16 -18.07 -2.79
C ALA A 147 0.25 -17.62 -1.32
N SER A 148 0.64 -18.56 -0.42
CA SER A 148 0.85 -18.23 1.00
C SER A 148 2.08 -17.37 1.23
N ALA A 149 3.17 -17.61 0.50
CA ALA A 149 4.39 -16.80 0.57
C ALA A 149 4.11 -15.35 0.14
N LEU A 150 3.36 -15.16 -0.97
CA LEU A 150 2.92 -13.84 -1.40
C LEU A 150 2.07 -13.14 -0.32
N ALA A 151 1.09 -13.84 0.26
CA ALA A 151 0.25 -13.27 1.31
C ALA A 151 1.06 -12.91 2.57
N LEU A 152 2.07 -13.70 2.94
CA LEU A 152 2.98 -13.40 4.05
C LEU A 152 3.82 -12.16 3.75
N GLY A 153 4.41 -12.04 2.56
CA GLY A 153 5.19 -10.89 2.14
C GLY A 153 4.36 -9.59 2.21
N ILE A 154 3.18 -9.60 1.58
CA ILE A 154 2.24 -8.48 1.62
C ILE A 154 1.77 -8.19 3.06
N GLY A 155 1.49 -9.21 3.87
CA GLY A 155 1.10 -9.02 5.26
C GLY A 155 2.20 -8.34 6.10
N VAL A 156 3.46 -8.70 5.90
CA VAL A 156 4.58 -8.08 6.63
C VAL A 156 4.72 -6.60 6.27
N GLN A 157 4.56 -6.21 5.00
CA GLN A 157 4.59 -4.80 4.59
C GLN A 157 3.39 -4.00 5.08
N ASN A 158 2.21 -4.62 5.19
CA ASN A 158 0.98 -3.97 5.64
C ASN A 158 1.04 -3.53 7.12
N LEU A 159 1.87 -4.17 7.94
CA LEU A 159 2.06 -3.76 9.33
C LEU A 159 2.66 -2.33 9.46
N PRO A 160 3.81 -2.00 8.86
CA PRO A 160 4.32 -0.62 8.81
C PRO A 160 3.34 0.34 8.11
N GLU A 161 2.62 -0.10 7.10
CA GLU A 161 1.69 0.72 6.33
C GLU A 161 0.49 1.18 7.17
N GLY A 162 -0.14 0.30 7.93
CA GLY A 162 -1.19 0.66 8.88
C GLY A 162 -0.73 1.70 9.91
N ALA A 163 0.51 1.59 10.40
CA ALA A 163 1.13 2.58 11.28
C ALA A 163 1.38 3.91 10.56
N ALA A 164 1.83 3.86 9.30
CA ALA A 164 2.10 5.06 8.48
C ALA A 164 0.86 5.90 8.22
N ILE A 165 -0.33 5.33 8.27
CA ILE A 165 -1.60 6.07 8.23
C ILE A 165 -2.00 6.57 9.62
N SER A 166 -2.07 5.67 10.59
CA SER A 166 -2.69 5.98 11.88
C SER A 166 -1.88 6.97 12.72
N LEU A 167 -0.54 6.90 12.69
CA LEU A 167 0.32 7.78 13.49
C LEU A 167 0.29 9.24 13.02
N PRO A 168 0.44 9.57 11.71
CA PRO A 168 0.30 10.96 11.24
C PRO A 168 -1.10 11.53 11.44
N LEU A 169 -2.16 10.71 11.28
CA LEU A 169 -3.52 11.12 11.59
C LEU A 169 -3.68 11.50 13.06
N ARG A 170 -3.12 10.73 13.97
CA ARG A 170 -3.11 11.05 15.41
C ARG A 170 -2.40 12.36 15.69
N GLN A 171 -1.26 12.59 15.06
CA GLN A 171 -0.46 13.81 15.28
C GLN A 171 -1.13 15.05 14.73
N SER A 172 -1.90 14.92 13.65
CA SER A 172 -2.71 16.01 13.12
C SER A 172 -3.90 16.39 14.01
N GLY A 173 -3.95 15.89 15.28
CA GLY A 173 -4.97 16.21 16.26
C GLY A 173 -6.19 15.29 16.26
N MET A 174 -6.22 14.23 15.45
CA MET A 174 -7.33 13.26 15.49
C MET A 174 -7.26 12.42 16.78
N SER A 175 -8.41 11.94 17.25
CA SER A 175 -8.46 10.99 18.36
C SER A 175 -7.82 9.65 17.95
N ARG A 176 -7.26 8.89 18.92
CA ARG A 176 -6.67 7.57 18.65
C ARG A 176 -7.63 6.63 17.95
N VAL A 177 -8.88 6.58 18.40
CA VAL A 177 -9.92 5.73 17.84
C VAL A 177 -10.20 6.09 16.37
N ARG A 178 -10.30 7.39 16.04
CA ARG A 178 -10.52 7.84 14.65
C ARG A 178 -9.31 7.55 13.77
N SER A 179 -8.09 7.76 14.27
CA SER A 179 -6.85 7.45 13.54
C SER A 179 -6.73 5.95 13.27
N PHE A 180 -7.02 5.11 14.28
CA PHE A 180 -7.10 3.67 14.14
C PHE A 180 -8.16 3.25 13.11
N ALA A 181 -9.39 3.76 13.26
CA ALA A 181 -10.49 3.41 12.36
C ALA A 181 -10.20 3.74 10.89
N LEU A 182 -9.56 4.87 10.61
CA LEU A 182 -9.15 5.21 9.25
C LEU A 182 -8.02 4.29 8.75
N GLY A 183 -7.06 3.94 9.60
CA GLY A 183 -6.04 2.93 9.24
C GLY A 183 -6.65 1.57 8.93
N VAL A 184 -7.61 1.09 9.72
CA VAL A 184 -8.36 -0.14 9.44
C VAL A 184 -9.17 -0.02 8.16
N LEU A 185 -9.85 1.12 7.94
CA LEU A 185 -10.69 1.34 6.77
C LEU A 185 -9.88 1.35 5.47
N SER A 186 -8.63 1.84 5.48
CA SER A 186 -7.77 1.81 4.29
C SER A 186 -7.42 0.38 3.87
N GLY A 187 -7.26 -0.55 4.81
CA GLY A 187 -7.00 -1.96 4.52
C GLY A 187 -8.27 -2.77 4.21
N ALA A 188 -9.45 -2.28 4.59
CA ALA A 188 -10.71 -3.02 4.41
C ALA A 188 -11.06 -3.30 2.93
N VAL A 189 -10.44 -2.60 2.00
CA VAL A 189 -10.59 -2.85 0.56
C VAL A 189 -9.90 -4.14 0.11
N GLU A 190 -8.87 -4.62 0.83
CA GLU A 190 -8.14 -5.84 0.48
C GLU A 190 -9.04 -7.09 0.45
N PRO A 191 -9.78 -7.45 1.51
CA PRO A 191 -10.66 -8.61 1.46
C PRO A 191 -11.81 -8.43 0.47
N VAL A 192 -12.31 -7.21 0.29
CA VAL A 192 -13.38 -6.94 -0.68
C VAL A 192 -12.91 -7.22 -2.10
N PHE A 193 -11.82 -6.60 -2.53
CA PHE A 193 -11.31 -6.77 -3.89
C PHE A 193 -10.64 -8.13 -4.10
N GLY A 194 -10.04 -8.73 -3.08
CA GLY A 194 -9.49 -10.07 -3.14
C GLY A 194 -10.55 -11.15 -3.34
N VAL A 195 -11.74 -11.01 -2.77
CA VAL A 195 -12.86 -11.92 -3.04
C VAL A 195 -13.49 -11.61 -4.40
N LEU A 196 -13.66 -10.34 -4.75
CA LEU A 196 -14.24 -9.95 -6.04
C LEU A 196 -13.41 -10.44 -7.23
N VAL A 197 -12.09 -10.47 -7.11
CA VAL A 197 -11.21 -10.97 -8.19
C VAL A 197 -11.46 -12.42 -8.56
N VAL A 198 -11.96 -13.24 -7.63
CA VAL A 198 -12.27 -14.65 -7.88
C VAL A 198 -13.39 -14.80 -8.92
N LEU A 199 -14.29 -13.82 -9.01
CA LEU A 199 -15.41 -13.82 -9.96
C LEU A 199 -14.97 -13.47 -11.39
N ALA A 200 -13.82 -12.79 -11.55
CA ALA A 200 -13.34 -12.27 -12.82
C ALA A 200 -11.85 -12.63 -13.10
N VAL A 201 -11.41 -13.81 -12.65
CA VAL A 201 -9.98 -14.24 -12.68
C VAL A 201 -9.32 -14.02 -14.03
N SER A 202 -9.96 -14.37 -15.15
CA SER A 202 -9.36 -14.23 -16.48
C SER A 202 -9.18 -12.76 -16.91
N ALA A 203 -10.18 -11.92 -16.66
CA ALA A 203 -10.11 -10.49 -16.96
C ALA A 203 -9.08 -9.77 -16.09
N VAL A 204 -9.11 -10.05 -14.79
CA VAL A 204 -8.17 -9.44 -13.83
C VAL A 204 -6.74 -9.88 -14.09
N ARG A 205 -6.51 -11.17 -14.42
CA ARG A 205 -5.18 -11.67 -14.76
C ARG A 205 -4.55 -10.88 -15.92
N ALA A 206 -5.33 -10.55 -16.95
CA ALA A 206 -4.85 -9.77 -18.09
C ALA A 206 -4.52 -8.31 -17.73
N MET A 207 -5.25 -7.72 -16.80
CA MET A 207 -5.06 -6.33 -16.35
C MET A 207 -4.05 -6.19 -15.20
N MET A 208 -3.70 -7.29 -14.55
CA MET A 208 -2.91 -7.28 -13.30
C MET A 208 -1.58 -6.53 -13.43
N PRO A 209 -0.78 -6.70 -14.49
CA PRO A 209 0.47 -5.95 -14.65
C PRO A 209 0.27 -4.42 -14.64
N LEU A 210 -0.77 -3.95 -15.31
CA LEU A 210 -1.10 -2.52 -15.35
C LEU A 210 -1.58 -2.02 -13.99
N LEU A 211 -2.42 -2.80 -13.28
CA LEU A 211 -2.95 -2.44 -11.96
C LEU A 211 -1.86 -2.39 -10.90
N MET A 212 -0.92 -3.35 -10.91
CA MET A 212 0.22 -3.37 -10.00
C MET A 212 1.14 -2.16 -10.24
N ALA A 213 1.45 -1.86 -11.51
CA ALA A 213 2.25 -0.70 -11.85
C ALA A 213 1.53 0.63 -11.49
N PHE A 214 0.21 0.69 -11.68
CA PHE A 214 -0.61 1.84 -11.25
C PHE A 214 -0.53 2.05 -9.74
N ALA A 215 -0.67 0.99 -8.94
CA ALA A 215 -0.57 1.07 -7.49
C ALA A 215 0.82 1.55 -7.05
N ALA A 216 1.88 1.02 -7.64
CA ALA A 216 3.24 1.46 -7.38
C ALA A 216 3.44 2.95 -7.68
N GLY A 217 2.91 3.45 -8.80
CA GLY A 217 3.00 4.87 -9.17
C GLY A 217 2.23 5.78 -8.20
N ALA A 218 1.02 5.38 -7.81
CA ALA A 218 0.21 6.09 -6.84
C ALA A 218 0.93 6.21 -5.48
N MET A 219 1.48 5.09 -5.00
CA MET A 219 2.20 5.02 -3.74
C MET A 219 3.49 5.83 -3.78
N MET A 220 4.30 5.68 -4.83
CA MET A 220 5.59 6.38 -4.94
C MET A 220 5.42 7.90 -4.98
N LEU A 221 4.36 8.42 -5.61
CA LEU A 221 4.12 9.87 -5.58
C LEU A 221 3.96 10.36 -4.13
N VAL A 222 3.15 9.69 -3.30
CA VAL A 222 2.96 10.09 -1.89
C VAL A 222 4.23 9.92 -1.08
N VAL A 223 4.98 8.85 -1.30
CA VAL A 223 6.27 8.63 -0.63
C VAL A 223 7.21 9.80 -0.91
N PHE A 224 7.33 10.23 -2.16
CA PHE A 224 8.24 11.33 -2.54
C PHE A 224 7.71 12.70 -2.17
N THR A 225 6.41 12.94 -2.19
CA THR A 225 5.87 14.28 -1.94
C THR A 225 5.57 14.55 -0.46
N GLU A 226 5.23 13.53 0.31
CA GLU A 226 4.76 13.71 1.69
C GLU A 226 5.66 13.03 2.74
N MET A 227 6.07 11.77 2.50
CA MET A 227 6.73 10.97 3.53
C MET A 227 8.24 11.24 3.61
N ILE A 228 8.95 11.14 2.51
CA ILE A 228 10.40 11.37 2.48
C ILE A 228 10.76 12.81 2.88
N PRO A 229 10.10 13.87 2.37
CA PRO A 229 10.43 15.24 2.76
C PRO A 229 10.25 15.51 4.26
N GLU A 230 9.24 14.91 4.90
CA GLU A 230 9.05 15.06 6.34
C GLU A 230 10.07 14.23 7.16
N ALA A 231 10.34 12.99 6.74
CA ALA A 231 11.33 12.13 7.38
C ALA A 231 12.75 12.71 7.28
N ALA A 232 13.09 13.31 6.13
CA ALA A 232 14.42 13.85 5.84
C ALA A 232 14.76 15.13 6.64
N ARG A 233 13.80 15.71 7.37
CA ARG A 233 14.08 16.82 8.31
C ARG A 233 15.00 16.42 9.46
N GLU A 234 15.17 15.11 9.70
CA GLU A 234 16.12 14.57 10.66
C GLU A 234 16.89 13.38 10.10
N ARG A 235 18.17 13.30 10.46
CA ARG A 235 19.06 12.20 10.06
C ARG A 235 18.50 10.83 10.47
N THR A 236 17.85 10.74 11.62
CA THR A 236 17.21 9.52 12.11
C THR A 236 16.12 9.04 11.15
N GLY A 237 15.30 9.95 10.61
CA GLY A 237 14.28 9.61 9.63
C GLY A 237 14.86 9.03 8.34
N VAL A 238 15.96 9.60 7.83
CA VAL A 238 16.67 9.09 6.64
C VAL A 238 17.26 7.70 6.90
N LEU A 239 17.91 7.51 8.06
CA LEU A 239 18.48 6.19 8.40
C LEU A 239 17.40 5.12 8.56
N CYS A 240 16.26 5.48 9.16
CA CYS A 240 15.11 4.58 9.27
C CYS A 240 14.50 4.26 7.89
N ALA A 241 14.48 5.22 6.95
CA ALA A 241 14.03 4.96 5.58
C ALA A 241 14.93 3.94 4.88
N MET A 242 16.26 4.09 5.02
CA MET A 242 17.19 3.10 4.49
C MET A 242 17.02 1.73 5.15
N ALA A 243 16.82 1.69 6.47
CA ALA A 243 16.58 0.44 7.19
C ALA A 243 15.28 -0.25 6.73
N GLY A 244 14.20 0.51 6.57
CA GLY A 244 12.93 -0.01 6.04
C GLY A 244 13.06 -0.54 4.62
N TYR A 245 13.75 0.20 3.76
CA TYR A 245 14.03 -0.22 2.38
C TYR A 245 14.81 -1.54 2.32
N VAL A 246 15.92 -1.64 3.08
CA VAL A 246 16.76 -2.85 3.12
C VAL A 246 15.99 -4.04 3.68
N LEU A 247 15.21 -3.82 4.75
CA LEU A 247 14.38 -4.88 5.33
C LEU A 247 13.39 -5.44 4.31
N MET A 248 12.63 -4.56 3.65
CA MET A 248 11.60 -4.98 2.70
C MET A 248 12.22 -5.63 1.45
N MET A 249 13.29 -5.04 0.91
CA MET A 249 14.06 -5.65 -0.19
C MET A 249 14.53 -7.06 0.18
N ALA A 250 15.05 -7.25 1.39
CA ALA A 250 15.51 -8.57 1.83
C ALA A 250 14.36 -9.57 1.96
N LEU A 251 13.20 -9.13 2.45
CA LEU A 251 12.00 -9.97 2.55
C LEU A 251 11.48 -10.37 1.16
N ASP A 252 11.39 -9.42 0.22
CA ASP A 252 10.96 -9.70 -1.15
C ASP A 252 11.90 -10.69 -1.85
N LEU A 253 13.23 -10.48 -1.75
CA LEU A 253 14.21 -11.36 -2.36
C LEU A 253 14.31 -12.75 -1.69
N ALA A 254 13.93 -12.87 -0.41
CA ALA A 254 13.96 -14.14 0.31
C ALA A 254 12.67 -14.95 0.13
N LEU A 255 11.53 -14.30 -0.11
CA LEU A 255 10.21 -14.94 -0.20
C LEU A 255 9.68 -15.02 -1.64
N GLY A 256 10.18 -14.17 -2.54
CA GLY A 256 9.82 -14.14 -3.98
C GLY A 256 10.75 -15.03 -4.77
#